data_ce4abdb46379d247b4ed877f94c7b633
#
_entry.id   ce4abdb46379d247b4ed877f94c7b633
#
_cell.length_a   1.000
_cell.length_b   1.000
_cell.length_c   1.000
_cell.angle_alpha   90.00
_cell.angle_beta   90.00
_cell.angle_gamma   90.00
#
_symmetry.space_group_name_H-M   'P 1'
#
loop_
_entity.id
_entity.type
_entity.pdbx_description
1 polymer ?
#
loop_
_entity_poly.entity_id
_entity_poly.type
_entity_poly.pdbx_seq_one_letter_code
_entity_poly.pdbx_strand_id
1 'polypeptide(L)'
;MFANAAGDPEAGKLQAMVCAGCHGLDGATPVLPEYPNLAGQNEKYLYNQLAMFQSGTRDVPLMTAQLIGKSEQDLEDLAAFYASLPAKGGEATGTDEDLRRAQQIYKGGIMDKKVAACAACHGPGGVGNAQAGFPRINGQSVGYTIEQLTKYREGHRKSDESFGGMMRGVAHGLTDGEIAILADYVRGLRP
;
A
#
# COMPACT_ATOMS: atom_id res chain seq x y z
N MET A 1 2.63 23.28 -14.00
CA MET A 1 1.33 23.42 -13.30
C MET A 1 0.62 22.11 -13.52
N PHE A 2 0.60 21.24 -12.51
CA PHE A 2 -0.20 20.04 -12.60
C PHE A 2 -1.63 20.46 -12.27
N ALA A 3 -2.50 20.45 -13.28
CA ALA A 3 -3.92 20.57 -13.06
C ALA A 3 -4.35 19.33 -12.27
N ASN A 4 -4.68 19.49 -11.00
CA ASN A 4 -5.37 18.50 -10.22
C ASN A 4 -6.83 18.48 -10.72
N ALA A 5 -7.08 17.84 -11.86
CA ALA A 5 -8.43 17.41 -12.18
C ALA A 5 -8.70 16.27 -11.20
N ALA A 6 -9.69 16.40 -10.36
CA ALA A 6 -10.14 15.28 -9.53
C ALA A 6 -10.60 14.16 -10.47
N GLY A 7 -10.13 12.93 -10.26
CA GLY A 7 -10.56 11.81 -11.09
C GLY A 7 -12.07 11.57 -10.95
N ASP A 8 -12.70 11.05 -12.02
CA ASP A 8 -14.09 10.65 -12.01
C ASP A 8 -14.24 9.17 -11.62
N PRO A 9 -14.79 8.85 -10.42
CA PRO A 9 -14.95 7.47 -9.99
C PRO A 9 -15.87 6.62 -10.89
N GLU A 10 -16.85 7.21 -11.55
CA GLU A 10 -17.73 6.47 -12.47
C GLU A 10 -17.01 6.11 -13.77
N ALA A 11 -16.18 7.01 -14.30
CA ALA A 11 -15.31 6.70 -15.43
C ALA A 11 -14.27 5.64 -15.06
N GLY A 12 -13.66 5.75 -13.87
CA GLY A 12 -12.71 4.77 -13.33
C GLY A 12 -13.32 3.38 -13.15
N LYS A 13 -14.58 3.30 -12.69
CA LYS A 13 -15.33 2.04 -12.55
C LYS A 13 -15.45 1.27 -13.87
N LEU A 14 -15.71 1.96 -14.96
CA LEU A 14 -15.81 1.33 -16.28
C LEU A 14 -14.47 0.72 -16.71
N GLN A 15 -13.38 1.34 -16.34
CA GLN A 15 -12.03 0.89 -16.67
C GLN A 15 -11.51 -0.21 -15.72
N ALA A 16 -12.02 -0.27 -14.49
CA ALA A 16 -11.55 -1.16 -13.44
C ALA A 16 -11.91 -2.65 -13.66
N MET A 17 -12.76 -2.98 -14.64
CA MET A 17 -13.19 -4.36 -14.88
C MET A 17 -12.03 -5.33 -15.15
N VAL A 18 -11.00 -4.88 -15.87
CA VAL A 18 -9.81 -5.69 -16.13
C VAL A 18 -8.98 -5.89 -14.85
N CYS A 19 -8.96 -4.92 -13.96
CA CYS A 19 -8.22 -4.96 -12.70
C CYS A 19 -8.86 -5.94 -11.70
N ALA A 20 -10.19 -6.10 -11.76
CA ALA A 20 -10.96 -6.97 -10.89
C ALA A 20 -10.54 -8.45 -10.99
N GLY A 21 -9.98 -8.88 -12.12
CA GLY A 21 -9.46 -10.23 -12.31
C GLY A 21 -8.35 -10.62 -11.31
N CYS A 22 -7.62 -9.63 -10.80
CA CYS A 22 -6.55 -9.84 -9.83
C CYS A 22 -6.88 -9.25 -8.45
N HIS A 23 -7.49 -8.05 -8.41
CA HIS A 23 -7.73 -7.30 -7.17
C HIS A 23 -9.12 -7.55 -6.56
N GLY A 24 -9.95 -8.40 -7.21
CA GLY A 24 -11.33 -8.65 -6.82
C GLY A 24 -12.30 -7.56 -7.31
N LEU A 25 -13.58 -7.92 -7.46
CA LEU A 25 -14.62 -6.98 -7.91
C LEU A 25 -14.86 -5.84 -6.92
N ASP A 26 -14.62 -6.09 -5.64
CA ASP A 26 -14.73 -5.11 -4.55
C ASP A 26 -13.43 -4.32 -4.31
N GLY A 27 -12.36 -4.64 -5.06
CA GLY A 27 -11.03 -4.07 -4.85
C GLY A 27 -10.39 -4.42 -3.50
N ALA A 28 -11.00 -5.33 -2.73
CA ALA A 28 -10.60 -5.67 -1.36
C ALA A 28 -10.56 -7.18 -1.10
N THR A 29 -10.77 -7.98 -2.13
CA THR A 29 -10.70 -9.45 -2.07
C THR A 29 -9.85 -9.97 -3.24
N PRO A 30 -8.52 -9.74 -3.18
CA PRO A 30 -7.63 -10.16 -4.25
C PRO A 30 -7.59 -11.68 -4.37
N VAL A 31 -7.35 -12.17 -5.59
CA VAL A 31 -7.33 -13.62 -5.89
C VAL A 31 -6.10 -14.33 -5.35
N LEU A 32 -5.02 -13.59 -5.09
CA LEU A 32 -3.79 -14.08 -4.47
C LEU A 32 -3.37 -13.18 -3.31
N PRO A 33 -2.77 -13.74 -2.26
CA PRO A 33 -2.36 -12.96 -1.07
C PRO A 33 -1.23 -11.95 -1.35
N GLU A 34 -0.51 -12.10 -2.47
CA GLU A 34 0.52 -11.15 -2.90
C GLU A 34 -0.07 -9.92 -3.62
N TYR A 35 -1.33 -9.96 -4.02
CA TYR A 35 -1.98 -8.80 -4.63
C TYR A 35 -2.56 -7.87 -3.56
N PRO A 36 -2.44 -6.55 -3.74
CA PRO A 36 -2.92 -5.60 -2.75
C PRO A 36 -4.44 -5.43 -2.78
N ASN A 37 -5.00 -5.14 -1.60
CA ASN A 37 -6.28 -4.46 -1.49
C ASN A 37 -6.12 -3.02 -1.97
N LEU A 38 -7.02 -2.57 -2.85
CA LEU A 38 -7.04 -1.23 -3.43
C LEU A 38 -8.13 -0.36 -2.83
N ALA A 39 -9.25 -0.97 -2.41
CA ALA A 39 -10.43 -0.27 -1.92
C ALA A 39 -10.13 0.60 -0.70
N GLY A 40 -10.60 1.84 -0.73
CA GLY A 40 -10.42 2.83 0.33
C GLY A 40 -8.99 3.28 0.55
N GLN A 41 -8.10 3.01 -0.39
CA GLN A 41 -6.74 3.54 -0.38
C GLN A 41 -6.76 5.02 -0.74
N ASN A 42 -5.79 5.79 -0.26
CA ASN A 42 -5.67 7.21 -0.58
C ASN A 42 -5.50 7.44 -2.08
N GLU A 43 -6.36 8.27 -2.67
CA GLU A 43 -6.40 8.56 -4.11
C GLU A 43 -5.04 9.02 -4.65
N LYS A 44 -4.43 10.01 -3.98
CA LYS A 44 -3.09 10.49 -4.34
C LYS A 44 -2.03 9.39 -4.35
N TYR A 45 -2.10 8.46 -3.37
CA TYR A 45 -1.18 7.33 -3.34
C TYR A 45 -1.44 6.37 -4.50
N LEU A 46 -2.72 6.05 -4.78
CA LEU A 46 -3.09 5.19 -5.92
C LEU A 46 -2.61 5.76 -7.24
N TYR A 47 -2.92 7.03 -7.51
CA TYR A 47 -2.46 7.72 -8.71
C TYR A 47 -0.95 7.64 -8.86
N ASN A 48 -0.20 8.00 -7.81
CA ASN A 48 1.26 7.93 -7.84
C ASN A 48 1.78 6.52 -8.16
N GLN A 49 1.15 5.48 -7.60
CA GLN A 49 1.56 4.10 -7.89
C GLN A 49 1.26 3.71 -9.34
N LEU A 50 0.09 4.07 -9.87
CA LEU A 50 -0.27 3.82 -11.27
C LEU A 50 0.71 4.52 -12.23
N ALA A 51 1.00 5.79 -12.00
CA ALA A 51 1.97 6.56 -12.79
C ALA A 51 3.40 5.94 -12.73
N MET A 52 3.82 5.46 -11.55
CA MET A 52 5.12 4.79 -11.39
C MET A 52 5.17 3.43 -12.08
N PHE A 53 4.08 2.67 -12.10
CA PHE A 53 4.01 1.43 -12.87
C PHE A 53 4.07 1.72 -14.38
N GLN A 54 3.32 2.72 -14.86
CA GLN A 54 3.29 3.09 -16.27
C GLN A 54 4.65 3.59 -16.74
N SER A 55 5.35 4.40 -15.95
CA SER A 55 6.71 4.89 -16.27
C SER A 55 7.82 3.86 -16.05
N GLY A 56 7.54 2.71 -15.44
CA GLY A 56 8.54 1.72 -15.06
C GLY A 56 9.37 2.09 -13.83
N THR A 57 9.14 3.25 -13.20
CA THR A 57 9.82 3.66 -11.96
C THR A 57 9.54 2.68 -10.82
N ARG A 58 8.33 2.11 -10.77
CA ARG A 58 7.99 0.95 -9.96
C ARG A 58 7.92 -0.27 -10.86
N ASP A 59 8.99 -1.06 -10.85
CA ASP A 59 9.12 -2.22 -11.74
C ASP A 59 8.23 -3.38 -11.27
N VAL A 60 7.09 -3.53 -11.93
CA VAL A 60 6.15 -4.67 -11.80
C VAL A 60 5.55 -4.91 -13.19
N PRO A 61 6.19 -5.75 -14.03
CA PRO A 61 5.81 -5.93 -15.43
C PRO A 61 4.33 -6.25 -15.66
N LEU A 62 3.74 -7.04 -14.73
CA LEU A 62 2.32 -7.38 -14.80
C LEU A 62 1.43 -6.12 -14.71
N MET A 63 1.76 -5.19 -13.79
CA MET A 63 1.00 -3.95 -13.63
C MET A 63 1.29 -2.99 -14.79
N THR A 64 2.55 -2.86 -15.21
CA THR A 64 2.93 -2.02 -16.36
C THR A 64 2.12 -2.41 -17.60
N ALA A 65 1.98 -3.72 -17.87
CA ALA A 65 1.21 -4.21 -19.01
C ALA A 65 -0.27 -3.79 -18.98
N GLN A 66 -0.89 -3.70 -17.78
CA GLN A 66 -2.29 -3.28 -17.64
C GLN A 66 -2.51 -1.78 -17.90
N LEU A 67 -1.43 -1.00 -17.89
CA LEU A 67 -1.49 0.47 -18.01
C LEU A 67 -1.05 0.98 -19.38
N ILE A 68 -0.70 0.09 -20.31
CA ILE A 68 -0.35 0.47 -21.68
C ILE A 68 -1.54 1.17 -22.33
N GLY A 69 -1.28 2.37 -22.89
CA GLY A 69 -2.29 3.18 -23.58
C GLY A 69 -3.26 3.94 -22.67
N LYS A 70 -3.13 3.83 -21.35
CA LYS A 70 -3.91 4.66 -20.42
C LYS A 70 -3.38 6.10 -20.43
N SER A 71 -4.30 7.06 -20.50
CA SER A 71 -3.99 8.48 -20.33
C SER A 71 -3.78 8.83 -18.85
N GLU A 72 -3.25 10.01 -18.58
CA GLU A 72 -3.14 10.54 -17.22
C GLU A 72 -4.52 10.61 -16.54
N GLN A 73 -5.56 11.07 -17.27
CA GLN A 73 -6.93 11.10 -16.77
C GLN A 73 -7.46 9.71 -16.42
N ASP A 74 -7.14 8.67 -17.23
CA ASP A 74 -7.53 7.29 -16.89
C ASP A 74 -6.91 6.82 -15.57
N LEU A 75 -5.67 7.23 -15.26
CA LEU A 75 -5.02 6.89 -14.00
C LEU A 75 -5.66 7.64 -12.82
N GLU A 76 -6.04 8.91 -13.01
CA GLU A 76 -6.77 9.70 -12.01
C GLU A 76 -8.15 9.08 -11.73
N ASP A 77 -8.89 8.73 -12.78
CA ASP A 77 -10.22 8.11 -12.65
C ASP A 77 -10.16 6.76 -11.92
N LEU A 78 -9.20 5.90 -12.29
CA LEU A 78 -8.97 4.64 -11.60
C LEU A 78 -8.61 4.84 -10.13
N ALA A 79 -7.77 5.82 -9.82
CA ALA A 79 -7.40 6.14 -8.45
C ALA A 79 -8.60 6.64 -7.64
N ALA A 80 -9.41 7.53 -8.21
CA ALA A 80 -10.65 8.03 -7.60
C ALA A 80 -11.66 6.90 -7.37
N PHE A 81 -11.84 5.99 -8.34
CA PHE A 81 -12.73 4.84 -8.19
C PHE A 81 -12.33 3.97 -7.00
N TYR A 82 -11.10 3.48 -6.94
CA TYR A 82 -10.68 2.61 -5.85
C TYR A 82 -10.64 3.33 -4.49
N ALA A 83 -10.33 4.62 -4.46
CA ALA A 83 -10.39 5.43 -3.25
C ALA A 83 -11.84 5.58 -2.72
N SER A 84 -12.84 5.63 -3.59
CA SER A 84 -14.25 5.75 -3.23
C SER A 84 -14.85 4.46 -2.65
N LEU A 85 -14.23 3.31 -2.91
CA LEU A 85 -14.72 2.04 -2.42
C LEU A 85 -14.52 1.91 -0.89
N PRO A 86 -15.43 1.21 -0.19
CA PRO A 86 -15.27 0.97 1.24
C PRO A 86 -14.04 0.10 1.53
N ALA A 87 -13.14 0.60 2.37
CA ALA A 87 -12.00 -0.18 2.82
C ALA A 87 -12.46 -1.40 3.61
N LYS A 88 -11.86 -2.56 3.32
CA LYS A 88 -12.12 -3.79 4.07
C LYS A 88 -11.14 -3.91 5.23
N GLY A 89 -11.64 -4.15 6.42
CA GLY A 89 -10.83 -4.54 7.57
C GLY A 89 -10.42 -6.02 7.47
N GLY A 90 -9.41 -6.38 8.24
CA GLY A 90 -9.00 -7.76 8.44
C GLY A 90 -8.92 -8.10 9.93
N GLU A 91 -8.47 -9.30 10.23
CA GLU A 91 -8.20 -9.74 11.61
C GLU A 91 -6.77 -10.25 11.71
N ALA A 92 -6.05 -9.82 12.73
CA ALA A 92 -4.76 -10.39 13.04
C ALA A 92 -4.96 -11.79 13.66
N THR A 93 -4.11 -12.72 13.29
CA THR A 93 -4.24 -14.15 13.68
C THR A 93 -3.01 -14.67 14.43
N GLY A 94 -2.00 -13.83 14.65
CA GLY A 94 -0.79 -14.17 15.41
C GLY A 94 -1.09 -14.41 16.90
N THR A 95 -0.10 -14.94 17.60
CA THR A 95 -0.20 -15.11 19.06
C THR A 95 -0.25 -13.75 19.77
N ASP A 96 -0.73 -13.73 21.01
CA ASP A 96 -0.72 -12.52 21.85
C ASP A 96 0.68 -11.93 22.01
N GLU A 97 1.72 -12.77 22.03
CA GLU A 97 3.11 -12.34 22.11
C GLU A 97 3.55 -11.64 20.82
N ASP A 98 3.27 -12.25 19.66
CA ASP A 98 3.58 -11.68 18.35
C ASP A 98 2.87 -10.33 18.15
N LEU A 99 1.58 -10.28 18.49
CA LEU A 99 0.79 -9.07 18.35
C LEU A 99 1.25 -7.96 19.29
N ARG A 100 1.65 -8.28 20.53
CA ARG A 100 2.26 -7.29 21.43
C ARG A 100 3.59 -6.78 20.89
N ARG A 101 4.44 -7.68 20.38
CA ARG A 101 5.71 -7.29 19.77
C ARG A 101 5.52 -6.41 18.54
N ALA A 102 4.62 -6.81 17.64
CA ALA A 102 4.29 -6.03 16.45
C ALA A 102 3.73 -4.64 16.81
N GLN A 103 2.86 -4.56 17.83
CA GLN A 103 2.34 -3.29 18.33
C GLN A 103 3.44 -2.37 18.85
N GLN A 104 4.41 -2.92 19.61
CA GLN A 104 5.55 -2.15 20.10
C GLN A 104 6.37 -1.57 18.95
N ILE A 105 6.67 -2.38 17.93
CA ILE A 105 7.39 -1.93 16.73
C ILE A 105 6.57 -0.88 15.97
N TYR A 106 5.30 -1.15 15.75
CA TYR A 106 4.40 -0.26 15.01
C TYR A 106 4.31 1.14 15.65
N LYS A 107 4.14 1.18 16.97
CA LYS A 107 3.95 2.44 17.72
C LYS A 107 5.25 3.11 18.16
N GLY A 108 6.30 2.34 18.46
CA GLY A 108 7.54 2.83 19.07
C GLY A 108 8.79 2.66 18.20
N GLY A 109 8.72 1.86 17.14
CA GLY A 109 9.91 1.50 16.35
C GLY A 109 10.87 0.56 17.09
N ILE A 110 12.11 0.48 16.60
CA ILE A 110 13.21 -0.27 17.24
C ILE A 110 14.45 0.64 17.26
N MET A 111 14.69 1.30 18.38
CA MET A 111 15.71 2.33 18.51
C MET A 111 17.11 1.83 18.10
N ASP A 112 17.53 0.69 18.64
CA ASP A 112 18.86 0.12 18.39
C ASP A 112 19.10 -0.25 16.92
N LYS A 113 18.03 -0.53 16.19
CA LYS A 113 18.06 -0.84 14.75
C LYS A 113 17.76 0.38 13.87
N LYS A 114 17.51 1.55 14.44
CA LYS A 114 17.09 2.77 13.74
C LYS A 114 15.80 2.58 12.91
N VAL A 115 14.90 1.70 13.35
CA VAL A 115 13.59 1.49 12.75
C VAL A 115 12.63 2.50 13.35
N ALA A 116 12.14 3.42 12.54
CA ALA A 116 11.16 4.41 12.97
C ALA A 116 9.77 3.78 13.21
N ALA A 117 8.96 4.39 14.09
CA ALA A 117 7.59 3.96 14.33
C ALA A 117 6.72 4.11 13.08
N CYS A 118 6.08 3.05 12.64
CA CYS A 118 5.18 3.05 11.48
C CYS A 118 4.02 4.03 11.65
N ALA A 119 3.51 4.12 12.90
CA ALA A 119 2.40 5.00 13.26
C ALA A 119 2.70 6.49 13.05
N ALA A 120 3.97 6.91 13.01
CA ALA A 120 4.36 8.30 12.79
C ALA A 120 3.90 8.83 11.42
N CYS A 121 3.91 7.98 10.40
CA CYS A 121 3.50 8.34 9.04
C CYS A 121 2.14 7.73 8.66
N HIS A 122 1.92 6.46 9.05
CA HIS A 122 0.70 5.75 8.68
C HIS A 122 -0.47 5.94 9.67
N GLY A 123 -0.26 6.67 10.76
CA GLY A 123 -1.25 6.91 11.80
C GLY A 123 -1.46 5.71 12.74
N PRO A 124 -2.06 5.91 13.92
CA PRO A 124 -2.23 4.85 14.93
C PRO A 124 -3.14 3.71 14.47
N GLY A 125 -4.13 4.00 13.63
CA GLY A 125 -5.04 3.02 13.04
C GLY A 125 -4.64 2.57 11.64
N GLY A 126 -3.48 2.99 11.12
CA GLY A 126 -2.98 2.57 9.81
C GLY A 126 -3.75 3.15 8.62
N VAL A 127 -4.49 4.24 8.80
CA VAL A 127 -5.30 4.86 7.73
C VAL A 127 -4.48 5.73 6.78
N GLY A 128 -3.23 6.00 7.12
CA GLY A 128 -2.34 6.86 6.36
C GLY A 128 -2.63 8.35 6.53
N ASN A 129 -2.07 9.13 5.62
CA ASN A 129 -2.32 10.56 5.48
C ASN A 129 -2.41 10.92 3.99
N ALA A 130 -3.64 11.16 3.52
CA ALA A 130 -3.91 11.40 2.11
C ALA A 130 -3.21 12.68 1.60
N GLN A 131 -3.16 13.75 2.39
CA GLN A 131 -2.52 15.01 2.01
C GLN A 131 -1.00 14.85 1.84
N ALA A 132 -0.36 14.11 2.76
CA ALA A 132 1.07 13.81 2.70
C ALA A 132 1.41 12.69 1.69
N GLY A 133 0.41 11.97 1.16
CA GLY A 133 0.60 10.84 0.26
C GLY A 133 1.03 9.56 0.97
N PHE A 134 0.92 9.48 2.30
CA PHE A 134 1.17 8.26 3.03
C PHE A 134 -0.01 7.28 2.90
N PRO A 135 0.24 6.03 2.48
CA PRO A 135 -0.84 5.10 2.21
C PRO A 135 -1.54 4.59 3.47
N ARG A 136 -2.80 4.22 3.30
CA ARG A 136 -3.49 3.32 4.19
C ARG A 136 -2.81 1.96 4.15
N ILE A 137 -2.57 1.35 5.30
CA ILE A 137 -1.99 0.02 5.43
C ILE A 137 -2.85 -0.94 6.26
N ASN A 138 -3.80 -0.44 7.05
CA ASN A 138 -4.72 -1.29 7.79
C ASN A 138 -5.61 -2.12 6.84
N GLY A 139 -5.87 -3.35 7.22
CA GLY A 139 -6.64 -4.28 6.40
C GLY A 139 -5.93 -4.79 5.15
N GLN A 140 -4.66 -4.42 4.92
CA GLN A 140 -3.91 -4.86 3.75
C GLN A 140 -3.57 -6.35 3.81
N SER A 141 -3.44 -6.98 2.65
CA SER A 141 -3.04 -8.38 2.52
C SER A 141 -1.69 -8.63 3.19
N VAL A 142 -1.61 -9.72 3.96
CA VAL A 142 -0.38 -10.11 4.68
C VAL A 142 0.74 -10.43 3.69
N GLY A 143 0.45 -11.24 2.66
CA GLY A 143 1.45 -11.62 1.66
C GLY A 143 2.02 -10.39 0.94
N TYR A 144 1.13 -9.49 0.49
CA TYR A 144 1.56 -8.23 -0.13
C TYR A 144 2.41 -7.38 0.83
N THR A 145 2.00 -7.25 2.10
CA THR A 145 2.72 -6.43 3.08
C THR A 145 4.13 -7.00 3.34
N ILE A 146 4.25 -8.33 3.50
CA ILE A 146 5.54 -9.01 3.64
C ILE A 146 6.42 -8.72 2.43
N GLU A 147 5.91 -8.95 1.22
CA GLU A 147 6.64 -8.73 -0.01
C GLU A 147 7.13 -7.28 -0.13
N GLN A 148 6.27 -6.31 0.16
CA GLN A 148 6.65 -4.91 0.02
C GLN A 148 7.69 -4.47 1.07
N LEU A 149 7.55 -4.88 2.33
CA LEU A 149 8.54 -4.57 3.36
C LEU A 149 9.88 -5.22 3.05
N THR A 150 9.89 -6.46 2.55
CA THR A 150 11.10 -7.14 2.09
C THR A 150 11.75 -6.40 0.91
N LYS A 151 10.97 -6.02 -0.10
CA LYS A 151 11.48 -5.25 -1.26
C LYS A 151 12.03 -3.89 -0.86
N TYR A 152 11.45 -3.21 0.14
CA TYR A 152 12.01 -1.98 0.68
C TYR A 152 13.34 -2.25 1.40
N ARG A 153 13.37 -3.24 2.30
CA ARG A 153 14.58 -3.60 3.05
C ARG A 153 15.77 -3.93 2.13
N GLU A 154 15.51 -4.66 1.07
CA GLU A 154 16.52 -5.12 0.12
C GLU A 154 16.82 -4.11 -1.01
N GLY A 155 16.10 -2.98 -1.04
CA GLY A 155 16.29 -1.94 -2.06
C GLY A 155 15.72 -2.29 -3.45
N HIS A 156 14.93 -3.35 -3.54
CA HIS A 156 14.32 -3.78 -4.81
C HIS A 156 13.14 -2.88 -5.23
N ARG A 157 12.50 -2.19 -4.28
CA ARG A 157 11.45 -1.22 -4.60
C ARG A 157 12.04 0.18 -4.83
N LYS A 158 12.66 0.36 -6.00
CA LYS A 158 13.37 1.59 -6.39
C LYS A 158 12.50 2.85 -6.43
N SER A 159 11.19 2.70 -6.63
CA SER A 159 10.25 3.82 -6.59
C SER A 159 10.26 4.61 -5.28
N ASP A 160 10.81 4.03 -4.20
CA ASP A 160 11.02 4.72 -2.92
C ASP A 160 12.05 5.85 -3.00
N GLU A 161 12.94 5.81 -3.99
CA GLU A 161 13.93 6.88 -4.23
C GLU A 161 13.25 8.22 -4.55
N SER A 162 12.11 8.19 -5.24
CA SER A 162 11.29 9.38 -5.50
C SER A 162 10.74 10.03 -4.22
N PHE A 163 10.78 9.31 -3.10
CA PHE A 163 10.36 9.75 -1.77
C PHE A 163 11.52 9.81 -0.77
N GLY A 164 12.75 9.96 -1.27
CA GLY A 164 13.95 10.06 -0.42
C GLY A 164 14.34 8.77 0.30
N GLY A 165 13.84 7.61 -0.15
CA GLY A 165 14.16 6.32 0.45
C GLY A 165 13.54 6.10 1.85
N MET A 166 12.42 6.77 2.15
CA MET A 166 11.80 6.74 3.48
C MET A 166 11.48 5.33 3.94
N MET A 167 10.76 4.55 3.12
CA MET A 167 10.36 3.20 3.52
C MET A 167 11.54 2.23 3.56
N ARG A 168 12.54 2.39 2.69
CA ARG A 168 13.80 1.64 2.76
C ARG A 168 14.53 1.92 4.07
N GLY A 169 14.61 3.18 4.47
CA GLY A 169 15.20 3.58 5.75
C GLY A 169 14.51 2.95 6.96
N VAL A 170 13.16 2.87 6.93
CA VAL A 170 12.37 2.23 7.99
C VAL A 170 12.52 0.71 7.96
N ALA A 171 12.46 0.08 6.79
CA ALA A 171 12.46 -1.38 6.68
C ALA A 171 13.84 -2.02 6.86
N HIS A 172 14.93 -1.26 6.65
CA HIS A 172 16.30 -1.77 6.61
C HIS A 172 16.71 -2.62 7.84
N GLY A 173 16.28 -2.24 9.02
CA GLY A 173 16.61 -2.94 10.27
C GLY A 173 15.68 -4.09 10.64
N LEU A 174 14.61 -4.35 9.87
CA LEU A 174 13.63 -5.39 10.20
C LEU A 174 14.15 -6.79 9.81
N THR A 175 13.91 -7.76 10.68
CA THR A 175 14.09 -9.19 10.37
C THR A 175 12.85 -9.75 9.65
N ASP A 176 12.97 -10.94 9.04
CA ASP A 176 11.82 -11.61 8.42
C ASP A 176 10.69 -11.87 9.42
N GLY A 177 11.05 -12.28 10.65
CA GLY A 177 10.06 -12.47 11.72
C GLY A 177 9.35 -11.19 12.11
N GLU A 178 10.06 -10.07 12.22
CA GLU A 178 9.46 -8.76 12.51
C GLU A 178 8.57 -8.29 11.36
N ILE A 179 8.96 -8.53 10.11
CA ILE A 179 8.13 -8.24 8.93
C ILE A 179 6.84 -9.07 8.96
N ALA A 180 6.94 -10.37 9.26
CA ALA A 180 5.77 -11.26 9.28
C ALA A 180 4.75 -10.85 10.35
N ILE A 181 5.19 -10.60 11.59
CA ILE A 181 4.27 -10.18 12.66
C ILE A 181 3.70 -8.79 12.44
N LEU A 182 4.47 -7.86 11.84
CA LEU A 182 3.98 -6.53 11.46
C LEU A 182 2.91 -6.62 10.37
N ALA A 183 3.09 -7.48 9.37
CA ALA A 183 2.14 -7.67 8.28
C ALA A 183 0.79 -8.19 8.81
N ASP A 184 0.81 -9.16 9.73
CA ASP A 184 -0.40 -9.65 10.37
C ASP A 184 -1.05 -8.59 11.28
N TYR A 185 -0.24 -7.87 12.06
CA TYR A 185 -0.72 -6.81 12.93
C TYR A 185 -1.42 -5.68 12.17
N VAL A 186 -0.82 -5.19 11.06
CA VAL A 186 -1.44 -4.10 10.29
C VAL A 186 -2.71 -4.54 9.58
N ARG A 187 -2.84 -5.82 9.21
CA ARG A 187 -4.10 -6.37 8.71
C ARG A 187 -5.23 -6.20 9.73
N GLY A 188 -4.94 -6.39 11.01
CA GLY A 188 -5.89 -6.30 12.11
C GLY A 188 -6.15 -4.89 12.65
N LEU A 189 -5.40 -3.87 12.20
CA LEU A 189 -5.58 -2.50 12.68
C LEU A 189 -6.98 -1.96 12.36
N ARG A 190 -7.53 -1.23 13.32
CA ARG A 190 -8.81 -0.51 13.19
C ARG A 190 -8.56 0.99 13.12
N PRO A 191 -9.33 1.74 12.31
CA PRO A 191 -9.29 3.20 12.25
C PRO A 191 -9.57 3.85 13.61
#